data_97e36c6972550ca81937b187b24b84ad
#
_entry.id   97e36c6972550ca81937b187b24b84ad
#
_cell.length_a   1.000
_cell.length_b   1.000
_cell.length_c   1.000
_cell.angle_alpha   90.00
_cell.angle_beta   90.00
_cell.angle_gamma   90.00
#
_symmetry.space_group_name_H-M   'P 1'
#
loop_
_entity.id
_entity.type
_entity.pdbx_description
1 polymer ?
#
loop_
_entity_poly.entity_id
_entity_poly.type
_entity_poly.pdbx_seq_one_letter_code
_entity_poly.pdbx_strand_id
1 'polypeptide(L)'
;MNPFRYTDPLPVEELLDRESEAEELLRGALEGNSSRLVAPRRYGKTSLLRRVVHDADALGWATVYIDFFGVLTLADIAQRIERAYATQLDGRFTSWFAGVRRLLRPTIRAGGGPLPASVEVTLDPQAEPPLLDRLALPQRLHERHGVRTLVVFDEFQDVLAAHESVDAVIRSEVQHHGDAASYIFAGSHVGMMRELFSNRRRAFFGQALPVELPPLAAADVSEYLVDRFGRSGRTITTALEPLLALTAGHPQRTMLLAHVLWDLTPPGAAATEETWQGARERAMTQVGDELRAVWTALPTGQRRALTAVAENALPLYAAGRQQGGSRGGAVRTAVRALEDRGEIVPDGTARTGYRLVDPLLASWVREGRAGT
;
A
#
# COMPACT_ATOMS: atom_id res chain seq x y z
N MET A 1 3.70 -16.76 -23.38
CA MET A 1 4.13 -15.67 -22.46
C MET A 1 3.87 -16.14 -21.04
N ASN A 2 4.75 -15.82 -20.07
CA ASN A 2 4.54 -16.19 -18.67
C ASN A 2 3.34 -15.40 -18.09
N PRO A 3 2.32 -16.09 -17.55
CA PRO A 3 1.10 -15.45 -17.07
C PRO A 3 1.24 -14.80 -15.67
N PHE A 4 2.33 -15.07 -14.97
CA PHE A 4 2.53 -14.60 -13.60
C PHE A 4 3.33 -13.30 -13.57
N ARG A 5 2.69 -12.19 -13.21
CA ARG A 5 3.32 -10.88 -13.05
C ARG A 5 3.53 -10.61 -11.55
N TYR A 6 4.70 -10.10 -11.17
CA TYR A 6 5.04 -9.84 -9.76
C TYR A 6 5.72 -8.48 -9.52
N THR A 7 6.04 -7.73 -10.57
CA THR A 7 6.68 -6.41 -10.49
C THR A 7 5.68 -5.27 -10.48
N ASP A 8 4.62 -5.40 -11.26
CA ASP A 8 3.61 -4.37 -11.47
C ASP A 8 2.26 -4.77 -10.88
N PRO A 9 1.38 -3.79 -10.57
CA PRO A 9 0.01 -4.09 -10.19
C PRO A 9 -0.70 -4.88 -11.29
N LEU A 10 -1.48 -5.89 -10.89
CA LEU A 10 -2.25 -6.70 -11.82
C LEU A 10 -3.34 -5.87 -12.50
N PRO A 11 -3.68 -6.19 -13.78
CA PRO A 11 -4.90 -5.71 -14.41
C PRO A 11 -6.14 -6.07 -13.59
N VAL A 12 -7.20 -5.29 -13.73
CA VAL A 12 -8.44 -5.48 -12.96
C VAL A 12 -9.04 -6.87 -13.18
N GLU A 13 -8.97 -7.37 -14.41
CA GLU A 13 -9.51 -8.67 -14.83
C GLU A 13 -8.67 -9.87 -14.32
N GLU A 14 -7.44 -9.61 -13.86
CA GLU A 14 -6.51 -10.63 -13.37
C GLU A 14 -6.38 -10.60 -11.84
N LEU A 15 -7.18 -9.76 -11.17
CA LEU A 15 -7.15 -9.66 -9.72
C LEU A 15 -7.62 -10.98 -9.08
N LEU A 16 -6.80 -11.52 -8.20
CA LEU A 16 -7.05 -12.78 -7.50
C LEU A 16 -7.58 -12.49 -6.10
N ASP A 17 -8.73 -13.09 -5.76
CA ASP A 17 -9.29 -13.16 -4.41
C ASP A 17 -9.30 -11.80 -3.67
N ARG A 18 -10.02 -10.83 -4.23
CA ARG A 18 -10.17 -9.47 -3.64
C ARG A 18 -11.55 -8.88 -3.89
N GLU A 19 -12.49 -9.70 -4.30
CA GLU A 19 -13.86 -9.27 -4.61
C GLU A 19 -14.56 -8.73 -3.37
N SER A 20 -14.43 -9.41 -2.23
CA SER A 20 -15.07 -9.02 -0.97
C SER A 20 -14.55 -7.68 -0.44
N GLU A 21 -13.25 -7.46 -0.50
CA GLU A 21 -12.64 -6.21 -0.06
C GLU A 21 -12.94 -5.05 -1.03
N ALA A 22 -13.01 -5.34 -2.34
CA ALA A 22 -13.43 -4.35 -3.33
C ALA A 22 -14.88 -3.93 -3.11
N GLU A 23 -15.78 -4.89 -2.90
CA GLU A 23 -17.20 -4.65 -2.60
C GLU A 23 -17.39 -3.89 -1.28
N GLU A 24 -16.61 -4.21 -0.24
CA GLU A 24 -16.66 -3.51 1.04
C GLU A 24 -16.25 -2.04 0.90
N LEU A 25 -15.14 -1.77 0.20
CA LEU A 25 -14.68 -0.40 -0.07
C LEU A 25 -15.68 0.39 -0.91
N LEU A 26 -16.22 -0.21 -1.96
CA LEU A 26 -17.20 0.43 -2.84
C LEU A 26 -18.52 0.69 -2.11
N ARG A 27 -19.02 -0.26 -1.34
CA ARG A 27 -20.22 -0.11 -0.52
C ARG A 27 -20.07 0.99 0.52
N GLY A 28 -18.93 1.03 1.24
CA GLY A 28 -18.63 2.13 2.16
C GLY A 28 -18.68 3.48 1.47
N ALA A 29 -18.12 3.60 0.26
CA ALA A 29 -18.17 4.81 -0.53
C ALA A 29 -19.60 5.18 -0.96
N LEU A 30 -20.41 4.20 -1.40
CA LEU A 30 -21.83 4.41 -1.78
C LEU A 30 -22.68 4.93 -0.62
N GLU A 31 -22.41 4.47 0.60
CA GLU A 31 -23.06 4.90 1.83
C GLU A 31 -22.57 6.26 2.34
N GLY A 32 -21.61 6.92 1.65
CA GLY A 32 -21.06 8.21 2.05
C GLY A 32 -19.95 8.12 3.10
N ASN A 33 -19.49 6.92 3.41
CA ASN A 33 -18.42 6.70 4.37
C ASN A 33 -17.04 6.82 3.70
N SER A 34 -16.08 7.30 4.47
CA SER A 34 -14.66 7.16 4.13
C SER A 34 -14.10 5.85 4.68
N SER A 35 -13.19 5.23 3.94
CA SER A 35 -12.53 3.99 4.35
C SER A 35 -11.02 4.16 4.49
N ARG A 36 -10.39 3.35 5.33
CA ARG A 36 -8.93 3.24 5.41
C ARG A 36 -8.49 1.81 5.09
N LEU A 37 -7.53 1.69 4.18
CA LEU A 37 -6.94 0.43 3.77
C LEU A 37 -5.47 0.40 4.18
N VAL A 38 -5.13 -0.39 5.19
CA VAL A 38 -3.76 -0.51 5.68
C VAL A 38 -3.27 -1.93 5.41
N ALA A 39 -2.26 -2.03 4.57
CA ALA A 39 -1.66 -3.33 4.26
C ALA A 39 -0.15 -3.19 4.06
N PRO A 40 0.64 -4.19 4.44
CA PRO A 40 2.08 -4.19 4.17
C PRO A 40 2.38 -3.99 2.68
N ARG A 41 3.60 -3.59 2.38
CA ARG A 41 4.06 -3.48 0.99
C ARG A 41 3.89 -4.81 0.26
N ARG A 42 3.51 -4.74 -1.04
CA ARG A 42 3.37 -5.92 -1.92
C ARG A 42 2.22 -6.87 -1.57
N TYR A 43 1.27 -6.41 -0.77
CA TYR A 43 0.05 -7.16 -0.41
C TYR A 43 -1.11 -7.00 -1.40
N GLY A 44 -0.87 -6.38 -2.57
CA GLY A 44 -1.89 -6.20 -3.61
C GLY A 44 -2.78 -4.97 -3.43
N LYS A 45 -2.47 -4.06 -2.46
CA LYS A 45 -3.22 -2.83 -2.18
C LYS A 45 -3.52 -2.02 -3.44
N THR A 46 -2.51 -1.72 -4.26
CA THR A 46 -2.69 -0.90 -5.47
C THR A 46 -3.58 -1.57 -6.52
N SER A 47 -3.49 -2.90 -6.67
CA SER A 47 -4.36 -3.66 -7.60
C SER A 47 -5.82 -3.62 -7.13
N LEU A 48 -6.07 -3.80 -5.82
CA LEU A 48 -7.39 -3.67 -5.23
C LEU A 48 -7.96 -2.26 -5.43
N LEU A 49 -7.18 -1.22 -5.14
CA LEU A 49 -7.63 0.17 -5.31
C LEU A 49 -7.98 0.50 -6.76
N ARG A 50 -7.22 -0.01 -7.73
CA ARG A 50 -7.54 0.12 -9.15
C ARG A 50 -8.85 -0.57 -9.52
N ARG A 51 -9.15 -1.72 -8.93
CA ARG A 51 -10.44 -2.39 -9.12
C ARG A 51 -11.58 -1.54 -8.57
N VAL A 52 -11.48 -1.01 -7.37
CA VAL A 52 -12.51 -0.15 -6.78
C VAL A 52 -12.73 1.13 -7.60
N VAL A 53 -11.65 1.74 -8.09
CA VAL A 53 -11.72 2.90 -9.01
C VAL A 53 -12.46 2.55 -10.28
N HIS A 54 -12.13 1.42 -10.91
CA HIS A 54 -12.81 0.92 -12.12
C HIS A 54 -14.31 0.69 -11.88
N ASP A 55 -14.66 0.04 -10.77
CA ASP A 55 -16.06 -0.27 -10.44
C ASP A 55 -16.86 1.01 -10.12
N ALA A 56 -16.26 2.00 -9.46
CA ALA A 56 -16.89 3.30 -9.22
C ALA A 56 -17.09 4.11 -10.52
N ASP A 57 -16.12 4.06 -11.44
CA ASP A 57 -16.24 4.69 -12.76
C ASP A 57 -17.39 4.08 -13.58
N ALA A 58 -17.54 2.74 -13.53
CA ALA A 58 -18.66 2.05 -14.16
C ALA A 58 -20.05 2.45 -13.60
N LEU A 59 -20.09 2.95 -12.35
CA LEU A 59 -21.31 3.55 -11.75
C LEU A 59 -21.53 5.02 -12.15
N GLY A 60 -20.66 5.60 -12.97
CA GLY A 60 -20.74 6.99 -13.45
C GLY A 60 -20.18 8.02 -12.48
N TRP A 61 -19.43 7.62 -11.45
CA TRP A 61 -18.74 8.55 -10.56
C TRP A 61 -17.50 9.14 -11.26
N ALA A 62 -17.09 10.31 -10.82
CA ALA A 62 -15.73 10.76 -11.09
C ALA A 62 -14.77 10.00 -10.18
N THR A 63 -13.64 9.58 -10.71
CA THR A 63 -12.65 8.81 -9.93
C THR A 63 -11.29 9.48 -10.02
N VAL A 64 -10.63 9.64 -8.87
CA VAL A 64 -9.30 10.27 -8.81
C VAL A 64 -8.42 9.48 -7.84
N TYR A 65 -7.30 8.97 -8.35
CA TYR A 65 -6.28 8.25 -7.61
C TYR A 65 -5.04 9.13 -7.44
N ILE A 66 -4.67 9.43 -6.21
CA ILE A 66 -3.55 10.28 -5.85
C ILE A 66 -2.55 9.48 -5.02
N ASP A 67 -1.35 9.30 -5.56
CA ASP A 67 -0.24 8.66 -4.86
C ASP A 67 0.63 9.74 -4.20
N PHE A 68 0.73 9.70 -2.87
CA PHE A 68 1.54 10.63 -2.07
C PHE A 68 2.95 10.12 -1.78
N PHE A 69 3.37 9.02 -2.38
CA PHE A 69 4.70 8.48 -2.15
C PHE A 69 5.80 9.53 -2.34
N GLY A 70 6.56 9.81 -1.27
CA GLY A 70 7.71 10.70 -1.30
C GLY A 70 7.38 12.19 -1.44
N VAL A 71 6.19 12.66 -1.08
CA VAL A 71 5.90 14.10 -0.95
C VAL A 71 6.69 14.70 0.21
N LEU A 72 7.22 15.92 0.00
CA LEU A 72 8.06 16.60 0.99
C LEU A 72 7.49 17.96 1.41
N THR A 73 6.57 18.54 0.61
CA THR A 73 6.02 19.88 0.86
C THR A 73 4.51 19.92 0.63
N LEU A 74 3.82 20.91 1.18
CA LEU A 74 2.40 21.15 0.89
C LEU A 74 2.17 21.44 -0.61
N ALA A 75 3.13 22.07 -1.26
CA ALA A 75 3.09 22.32 -2.69
C ALA A 75 3.14 21.01 -3.51
N ASP A 76 3.95 20.02 -3.09
CA ASP A 76 3.99 18.70 -3.73
C ASP A 76 2.64 17.99 -3.62
N ILE A 77 2.01 18.04 -2.45
CA ILE A 77 0.67 17.48 -2.23
C ILE A 77 -0.33 18.14 -3.16
N ALA A 78 -0.38 19.48 -3.19
CA ALA A 78 -1.28 20.25 -4.04
C ALA A 78 -1.06 19.94 -5.53
N GLN A 79 0.19 19.84 -5.97
CA GLN A 79 0.55 19.51 -7.36
C GLN A 79 0.12 18.09 -7.73
N ARG A 80 0.28 17.10 -6.84
CA ARG A 80 -0.17 15.73 -7.11
C ARG A 80 -1.69 15.64 -7.25
N ILE A 81 -2.43 16.34 -6.38
CA ILE A 81 -3.89 16.43 -6.50
C ILE A 81 -4.25 17.07 -7.84
N GLU A 82 -3.71 18.24 -8.18
CA GLU A 82 -4.00 18.92 -9.44
C GLU A 82 -3.68 18.04 -10.66
N ARG A 83 -2.53 17.36 -10.65
CA ARG A 83 -2.13 16.45 -11.73
C ARG A 83 -3.11 15.30 -11.89
N ALA A 84 -3.54 14.68 -10.79
CA ALA A 84 -4.46 13.56 -10.83
C ALA A 84 -5.81 13.98 -11.46
N TYR A 85 -6.37 15.11 -11.04
CA TYR A 85 -7.58 15.66 -11.66
C TYR A 85 -7.39 16.02 -13.14
N ALA A 86 -6.22 16.52 -13.52
CA ALA A 86 -5.91 16.87 -14.90
C ALA A 86 -5.81 15.67 -15.84
N THR A 87 -5.39 14.51 -15.33
CA THR A 87 -5.04 13.34 -16.16
C THR A 87 -6.04 12.20 -16.10
N GLN A 88 -6.83 12.12 -15.02
CA GLN A 88 -7.69 10.96 -14.77
C GLN A 88 -9.18 11.27 -14.92
N LEU A 89 -9.58 12.55 -14.83
CA LEU A 89 -10.97 12.88 -15.09
C LEU A 89 -11.35 12.55 -16.54
N ASP A 90 -12.49 11.87 -16.67
CA ASP A 90 -13.11 11.57 -17.96
C ASP A 90 -13.24 12.82 -18.85
N GLY A 91 -13.20 12.63 -20.16
CA GLY A 91 -13.33 13.69 -21.18
C GLY A 91 -14.52 14.63 -20.97
N ARG A 92 -15.58 14.17 -20.31
CA ARG A 92 -16.76 14.98 -19.90
C ARG A 92 -16.39 16.18 -19.03
N PHE A 93 -15.32 16.08 -18.23
CA PHE A 93 -14.91 17.09 -17.25
C PHE A 93 -13.65 17.85 -17.64
N THR A 94 -13.00 17.49 -18.74
CA THR A 94 -11.71 18.06 -19.15
C THR A 94 -11.81 19.57 -19.39
N SER A 95 -12.87 20.04 -20.04
CA SER A 95 -13.08 21.47 -20.31
C SER A 95 -13.37 22.27 -19.03
N TRP A 96 -14.14 21.69 -18.12
CA TRP A 96 -14.41 22.29 -16.81
C TRP A 96 -13.11 22.41 -16.01
N PHE A 97 -12.32 21.35 -15.92
CA PHE A 97 -11.07 21.37 -15.17
C PHE A 97 -10.05 22.34 -15.77
N ALA A 98 -9.99 22.45 -17.11
CA ALA A 98 -9.13 23.43 -17.76
C ALA A 98 -9.51 24.88 -17.38
N GLY A 99 -10.80 25.14 -17.18
CA GLY A 99 -11.30 26.42 -16.65
C GLY A 99 -10.89 26.65 -15.19
N VAL A 100 -11.15 25.66 -14.33
CA VAL A 100 -10.78 25.71 -12.89
C VAL A 100 -9.26 25.87 -12.73
N ARG A 101 -8.46 25.14 -13.49
CA ARG A 101 -6.99 25.21 -13.45
C ARG A 101 -6.45 26.61 -13.75
N ARG A 102 -7.11 27.39 -14.61
CA ARG A 102 -6.74 28.78 -14.86
C ARG A 102 -6.92 29.67 -13.63
N LEU A 103 -7.96 29.40 -12.83
CA LEU A 103 -8.25 30.12 -11.60
C LEU A 103 -7.29 29.72 -10.45
N LEU A 104 -6.78 28.47 -10.46
CA LEU A 104 -5.86 27.94 -9.46
C LEU A 104 -4.41 28.37 -9.70
N ARG A 105 -4.07 29.01 -10.82
CA ARG A 105 -2.73 29.55 -11.06
C ARG A 105 -2.49 30.75 -10.16
N PRO A 106 -1.33 30.84 -9.48
CA PRO A 106 -0.97 32.03 -8.73
C PRO A 106 -0.95 33.21 -9.69
N THR A 107 -1.73 34.23 -9.41
CA THR A 107 -1.72 35.50 -10.17
C THR A 107 -0.40 36.18 -9.80
N ILE A 108 0.60 36.13 -10.68
CA ILE A 108 1.76 37.00 -10.58
C ILE A 108 1.24 38.42 -10.79
N ARG A 109 0.99 39.17 -9.71
CA ARG A 109 0.78 40.61 -9.82
C ARG A 109 2.13 41.20 -10.19
N ALA A 110 2.31 41.48 -11.47
CA ALA A 110 3.35 42.38 -11.93
C ALA A 110 3.04 43.77 -11.34
N GLY A 111 3.75 44.11 -10.26
CA GLY A 111 3.73 45.48 -9.74
C GLY A 111 4.26 46.42 -10.80
N GLY A 112 3.39 47.24 -11.40
CA GLY A 112 3.78 48.28 -12.35
C GLY A 112 4.53 49.37 -11.59
N GLY A 113 5.85 49.38 -11.66
CA GLY A 113 6.70 50.48 -11.25
C GLY A 113 7.98 50.45 -12.09
N PRO A 114 8.54 51.60 -12.50
CA PRO A 114 9.70 51.67 -13.37
C PRO A 114 11.01 51.56 -12.56
N LEU A 115 11.46 50.32 -12.24
CA LEU A 115 12.80 50.05 -11.72
C LEU A 115 13.27 48.64 -12.17
N PRO A 116 14.59 48.42 -12.38
CA PRO A 116 15.10 47.27 -13.07
C PRO A 116 14.93 45.98 -12.27
N ALA A 117 14.61 44.90 -12.98
CA ALA A 117 14.27 43.58 -12.52
C ALA A 117 15.29 42.96 -11.56
N SER A 118 14.97 42.98 -10.29
CA SER A 118 15.28 41.90 -9.38
C SER A 118 13.95 41.17 -9.13
N VAL A 119 13.76 39.99 -9.73
CA VAL A 119 12.65 39.10 -9.42
C VAL A 119 12.97 38.52 -8.05
N GLU A 120 12.62 39.22 -6.97
CA GLU A 120 12.47 38.62 -5.67
C GLU A 120 11.21 37.76 -5.72
N VAL A 121 11.39 36.48 -5.98
CA VAL A 121 10.37 35.47 -5.66
C VAL A 121 10.34 35.36 -4.13
N THR A 122 9.58 36.23 -3.50
CA THR A 122 9.20 36.05 -2.10
C THR A 122 8.27 34.85 -2.06
N LEU A 123 8.81 33.66 -1.81
CA LEU A 123 8.04 32.49 -1.40
C LEU A 123 7.44 32.84 -0.04
N ASP A 124 6.16 33.21 -0.05
CA ASP A 124 5.41 33.41 1.19
C ASP A 124 5.34 32.06 1.93
N PRO A 125 5.82 31.97 3.19
CA PRO A 125 5.76 30.75 3.98
C PRO A 125 4.34 30.29 4.35
N GLN A 126 3.29 31.02 3.97
CA GLN A 126 1.88 30.72 4.23
C GLN A 126 1.16 30.12 3.02
N ALA A 127 1.73 29.09 2.39
CA ALA A 127 1.14 28.47 1.19
C ALA A 127 0.04 27.43 1.50
N GLU A 128 -0.81 27.62 2.51
CA GLU A 128 -1.99 26.80 2.75
C GLU A 128 -3.11 26.97 1.69
N PRO A 129 -3.40 28.20 1.18
CA PRO A 129 -4.47 28.41 0.20
C PRO A 129 -4.39 27.53 -1.04
N PRO A 130 -3.22 27.26 -1.66
CA PRO A 130 -3.13 26.40 -2.82
C PRO A 130 -3.55 24.95 -2.55
N LEU A 131 -3.30 24.39 -1.37
CA LEU A 131 -3.70 23.03 -1.01
C LEU A 131 -5.20 22.94 -0.78
N LEU A 132 -5.81 23.86 -0.02
CA LEU A 132 -7.25 23.90 0.23
C LEU A 132 -8.04 24.01 -1.06
N ASP A 133 -7.60 24.87 -1.99
CA ASP A 133 -8.24 25.02 -3.31
C ASP A 133 -8.27 23.72 -4.12
N ARG A 134 -7.22 22.88 -4.02
CA ARG A 134 -7.15 21.57 -4.69
C ARG A 134 -7.97 20.51 -3.96
N LEU A 135 -8.00 20.56 -2.64
CA LEU A 135 -8.86 19.68 -1.85
C LEU A 135 -10.35 19.98 -2.11
N ALA A 136 -10.75 21.22 -2.39
CA ALA A 136 -12.13 21.60 -2.71
C ALA A 136 -12.60 21.15 -4.11
N LEU A 137 -11.76 20.54 -4.94
CA LEU A 137 -12.11 20.12 -6.30
C LEU A 137 -13.31 19.16 -6.37
N PRO A 138 -13.47 18.14 -5.50
CA PRO A 138 -14.65 17.28 -5.53
C PRO A 138 -15.95 18.04 -5.30
N GLN A 139 -15.96 18.95 -4.34
CA GLN A 139 -17.12 19.79 -4.03
C GLN A 139 -17.50 20.66 -5.23
N ARG A 140 -16.54 21.34 -5.85
CA ARG A 140 -16.75 22.17 -7.04
C ARG A 140 -17.26 21.36 -8.25
N LEU A 141 -16.78 20.12 -8.41
CA LEU A 141 -17.23 19.21 -9.46
C LEU A 141 -18.69 18.81 -9.22
N HIS A 142 -19.02 18.47 -7.99
CA HIS A 142 -20.38 18.11 -7.60
C HIS A 142 -21.36 19.27 -7.79
N GLU A 143 -21.04 20.48 -7.32
CA GLU A 143 -21.86 21.69 -7.48
C GLU A 143 -22.14 22.02 -8.94
N ARG A 144 -21.17 21.79 -9.81
CA ARG A 144 -21.29 22.12 -11.24
C ARG A 144 -21.99 21.06 -12.07
N HIS A 145 -21.76 19.77 -11.75
CA HIS A 145 -22.15 18.65 -12.60
C HIS A 145 -23.07 17.63 -11.91
N GLY A 146 -23.30 17.74 -10.61
CA GLY A 146 -24.10 16.78 -9.83
C GLY A 146 -23.45 15.40 -9.70
N VAL A 147 -22.13 15.28 -9.96
CA VAL A 147 -21.41 14.00 -9.96
C VAL A 147 -20.67 13.82 -8.65
N ARG A 148 -20.77 12.64 -8.07
CA ARG A 148 -19.97 12.23 -6.89
C ARG A 148 -18.56 11.86 -7.32
N THR A 149 -17.60 12.07 -6.44
CA THR A 149 -16.18 11.72 -6.68
C THR A 149 -15.72 10.66 -5.69
N LEU A 150 -15.13 9.56 -6.20
CA LEU A 150 -14.32 8.67 -5.38
C LEU A 150 -12.88 9.18 -5.42
N VAL A 151 -12.35 9.55 -4.27
CA VAL A 151 -10.97 10.02 -4.11
C VAL A 151 -10.16 8.96 -3.37
N VAL A 152 -9.14 8.44 -4.01
CA VAL A 152 -8.19 7.51 -3.40
C VAL A 152 -6.90 8.26 -3.10
N PHE A 153 -6.53 8.30 -1.82
CA PHE A 153 -5.24 8.78 -1.33
C PHE A 153 -4.35 7.58 -1.00
N ASP A 154 -3.44 7.23 -1.89
CA ASP A 154 -2.48 6.15 -1.65
C ASP A 154 -1.20 6.69 -1.03
N GLU A 155 -0.53 5.87 -0.22
CA GLU A 155 0.60 6.20 0.65
C GLU A 155 0.32 7.46 1.50
N PHE A 156 -0.91 7.53 2.04
CA PHE A 156 -1.42 8.70 2.77
C PHE A 156 -0.54 9.10 3.95
N GLN A 157 0.16 8.17 4.59
CA GLN A 157 1.07 8.49 5.67
C GLN A 157 2.22 9.42 5.26
N ASP A 158 2.58 9.46 3.98
CA ASP A 158 3.71 10.28 3.52
C ASP A 158 3.40 11.78 3.57
N VAL A 159 2.12 12.17 3.64
CA VAL A 159 1.75 13.58 3.82
C VAL A 159 2.35 14.20 5.08
N LEU A 160 2.60 13.40 6.14
CA LEU A 160 3.20 13.87 7.39
C LEU A 160 4.66 14.33 7.21
N ALA A 161 5.33 13.93 6.14
CA ALA A 161 6.67 14.43 5.82
C ALA A 161 6.65 15.88 5.32
N ALA A 162 5.53 16.32 4.73
CA ALA A 162 5.38 17.68 4.24
C ALA A 162 5.18 18.70 5.38
N HIS A 163 4.37 18.36 6.37
CA HIS A 163 4.14 19.17 7.56
C HIS A 163 3.47 18.35 8.67
N GLU A 164 3.85 18.57 9.94
CA GLU A 164 3.35 17.79 11.07
C GLU A 164 1.82 17.83 11.23
N SER A 165 1.18 18.95 10.90
CA SER A 165 -0.26 19.19 11.05
C SER A 165 -1.03 19.11 9.72
N VAL A 166 -0.45 18.57 8.65
CA VAL A 166 -1.10 18.52 7.34
C VAL A 166 -2.38 17.68 7.34
N ASP A 167 -2.44 16.67 8.19
CA ASP A 167 -3.65 15.86 8.41
C ASP A 167 -4.82 16.74 8.89
N ALA A 168 -4.58 17.75 9.74
CA ALA A 168 -5.60 18.69 10.17
C ALA A 168 -6.07 19.59 9.01
N VAL A 169 -5.15 20.06 8.16
CA VAL A 169 -5.48 20.86 6.96
C VAL A 169 -6.34 20.04 5.99
N ILE A 170 -5.94 18.78 5.69
CA ILE A 170 -6.73 17.92 4.82
C ILE A 170 -8.11 17.64 5.43
N ARG A 171 -8.16 17.32 6.73
CA ARG A 171 -9.41 17.02 7.43
C ARG A 171 -10.36 18.20 7.46
N SER A 172 -9.86 19.43 7.62
CA SER A 172 -10.69 20.64 7.68
C SER A 172 -11.52 20.85 6.41
N GLU A 173 -11.03 20.37 5.26
CA GLU A 173 -11.74 20.46 3.98
C GLU A 173 -12.60 19.22 3.70
N VAL A 174 -12.00 18.02 3.79
CA VAL A 174 -12.64 16.74 3.46
C VAL A 174 -13.93 16.50 4.23
N GLN A 175 -14.01 16.94 5.48
CA GLN A 175 -15.22 16.78 6.33
C GLN A 175 -16.47 17.49 5.80
N HIS A 176 -16.31 18.46 4.92
CA HIS A 176 -17.41 19.25 4.38
C HIS A 176 -17.96 18.72 3.04
N HIS A 177 -17.31 17.70 2.47
CA HIS A 177 -17.68 17.21 1.14
C HIS A 177 -18.95 16.35 1.12
N GLY A 178 -19.40 15.79 2.26
CA GLY A 178 -20.67 15.09 2.38
C GLY A 178 -20.97 14.16 1.19
N ASP A 179 -22.05 14.46 0.47
CA ASP A 179 -22.46 13.70 -0.71
C ASP A 179 -21.61 13.95 -1.97
N ALA A 180 -20.74 14.95 -1.94
CA ALA A 180 -19.91 15.30 -3.10
C ALA A 180 -18.75 14.31 -3.31
N ALA A 181 -18.19 13.74 -2.23
CA ALA A 181 -17.08 12.83 -2.34
C ALA A 181 -17.03 11.78 -1.21
N SER A 182 -16.49 10.60 -1.55
CA SER A 182 -16.07 9.59 -0.60
C SER A 182 -14.58 9.33 -0.75
N TYR A 183 -13.91 8.99 0.36
CA TYR A 183 -12.46 8.89 0.42
C TYR A 183 -12.00 7.49 0.81
N ILE A 184 -10.96 7.01 0.15
CA ILE A 184 -10.21 5.82 0.58
C ILE A 184 -8.78 6.28 0.92
N PHE A 185 -8.43 6.18 2.21
CA PHE A 185 -7.09 6.47 2.71
C PHE A 185 -6.29 5.17 2.76
N ALA A 186 -5.35 5.00 1.85
CA ALA A 186 -4.54 3.79 1.78
C ALA A 186 -3.09 4.06 2.19
N GLY A 187 -2.44 3.08 2.79
CA GLY A 187 -1.04 3.21 3.18
C GLY A 187 -0.36 1.88 3.46
N SER A 188 0.96 1.87 3.27
CA SER A 188 1.79 0.69 3.50
C SER A 188 2.56 0.73 4.82
N HIS A 189 2.69 1.87 5.46
CA HIS A 189 3.37 2.02 6.73
C HIS A 189 2.38 1.90 7.90
N VAL A 190 2.23 0.69 8.41
CA VAL A 190 1.21 0.34 9.43
C VAL A 190 1.25 1.26 10.65
N GLY A 191 2.44 1.56 11.18
CA GLY A 191 2.61 2.42 12.35
C GLY A 191 2.16 3.87 12.11
N MET A 192 2.53 4.47 10.98
CA MET A 192 2.14 5.83 10.64
C MET A 192 0.63 5.94 10.34
N MET A 193 0.06 4.95 9.66
CA MET A 193 -1.39 4.89 9.45
C MET A 193 -2.14 4.70 10.77
N ARG A 194 -1.62 3.89 11.68
CA ARG A 194 -2.15 3.77 13.05
C ARG A 194 -2.07 5.11 13.79
N GLU A 195 -0.94 5.83 13.67
CA GLU A 195 -0.79 7.17 14.25
C GLU A 195 -1.87 8.13 13.75
N LEU A 196 -2.10 8.19 12.43
CA LEU A 196 -3.09 9.08 11.82
C LEU A 196 -4.53 8.80 12.27
N PHE A 197 -4.95 7.51 12.30
CA PHE A 197 -6.35 7.14 12.46
C PHE A 197 -6.73 6.61 13.85
N SER A 198 -5.76 6.26 14.69
CA SER A 198 -6.01 5.66 16.02
C SER A 198 -5.45 6.48 17.18
N ASN A 199 -4.63 7.52 16.93
CA ASN A 199 -4.19 8.45 17.95
C ASN A 199 -5.22 9.56 18.14
N ARG A 200 -5.73 9.70 19.38
CA ARG A 200 -6.75 10.71 19.75
C ARG A 200 -6.32 12.17 19.52
N ARG A 201 -5.04 12.43 19.34
CA ARG A 201 -4.50 13.78 19.07
C ARG A 201 -4.50 14.13 17.59
N ARG A 202 -4.74 13.17 16.70
CA ARG A 202 -4.74 13.38 15.25
C ARG A 202 -6.13 13.74 14.73
N ALA A 203 -6.16 14.53 13.67
CA ALA A 203 -7.41 15.02 13.07
C ALA A 203 -8.27 13.90 12.48
N PHE A 204 -7.66 12.81 12.01
CA PHE A 204 -8.36 11.65 11.45
C PHE A 204 -8.74 10.58 12.47
N PHE A 205 -8.61 10.83 13.78
CA PHE A 205 -9.01 9.86 14.79
C PHE A 205 -10.46 9.40 14.60
N GLY A 206 -10.65 8.10 14.36
CA GLY A 206 -11.99 7.49 14.20
C GLY A 206 -12.79 7.91 12.96
N GLN A 207 -12.14 8.51 11.94
CA GLN A 207 -12.84 9.14 10.81
C GLN A 207 -13.02 8.25 9.57
N ALA A 208 -12.46 7.05 9.55
CA ALA A 208 -12.55 6.16 8.39
C ALA A 208 -12.75 4.71 8.85
N LEU A 209 -13.64 4.00 8.15
CA LEU A 209 -13.91 2.59 8.40
C LEU A 209 -12.67 1.76 8.05
N PRO A 210 -12.18 0.89 8.94
CA PRO A 210 -11.05 0.04 8.65
C PRO A 210 -11.47 -1.08 7.69
N VAL A 211 -10.74 -1.24 6.61
CA VAL A 211 -10.81 -2.41 5.73
C VAL A 211 -9.48 -3.14 5.83
N GLU A 212 -9.54 -4.42 6.14
CA GLU A 212 -8.37 -5.27 6.27
C GLU A 212 -8.05 -5.96 4.95
N LEU A 213 -6.77 -6.18 4.69
CA LEU A 213 -6.30 -6.91 3.52
C LEU A 213 -5.55 -8.16 4.00
N PRO A 214 -6.24 -9.30 4.14
CA PRO A 214 -5.63 -10.54 4.60
C PRO A 214 -4.71 -11.15 3.55
N PRO A 215 -3.89 -12.15 3.89
CA PRO A 215 -3.25 -13.02 2.91
C PRO A 215 -4.28 -13.63 1.96
N LEU A 216 -3.88 -13.95 0.73
CA LEU A 216 -4.74 -14.68 -0.21
C LEU A 216 -5.09 -16.06 0.36
N ALA A 217 -6.32 -16.50 0.17
CA ALA A 217 -6.76 -17.81 0.60
C ALA A 217 -6.05 -18.92 -0.20
N ALA A 218 -5.57 -19.96 0.49
CA ALA A 218 -4.80 -21.03 -0.15
C ALA A 218 -5.60 -21.77 -1.24
N ALA A 219 -6.92 -21.89 -1.06
CA ALA A 219 -7.81 -22.51 -2.06
C ALA A 219 -7.82 -21.71 -3.36
N ASP A 220 -8.01 -20.38 -3.28
CA ASP A 220 -8.10 -19.51 -4.45
C ASP A 220 -6.76 -19.39 -5.17
N VAL A 221 -5.65 -19.32 -4.40
CA VAL A 221 -4.29 -19.39 -4.96
C VAL A 221 -4.07 -20.71 -5.69
N SER A 222 -4.48 -21.84 -5.09
CA SER A 222 -4.36 -23.16 -5.70
C SER A 222 -5.11 -23.24 -7.04
N GLU A 223 -6.37 -22.83 -7.05
CA GLU A 223 -7.20 -22.82 -8.25
C GLU A 223 -6.58 -21.95 -9.36
N TYR A 224 -6.17 -20.74 -9.00
CA TYR A 224 -5.53 -19.81 -9.93
C TYR A 224 -4.25 -20.39 -10.53
N LEU A 225 -3.36 -20.97 -9.71
CA LEU A 225 -2.11 -21.54 -10.19
C LEU A 225 -2.37 -22.73 -11.13
N VAL A 226 -3.27 -23.65 -10.76
CA VAL A 226 -3.63 -24.82 -11.57
C VAL A 226 -4.20 -24.38 -12.92
N ASP A 227 -5.12 -23.40 -12.92
CA ASP A 227 -5.71 -22.87 -14.15
C ASP A 227 -4.65 -22.23 -15.07
N ARG A 228 -3.78 -21.37 -14.55
CA ARG A 228 -2.77 -20.64 -15.33
C ARG A 228 -1.67 -21.57 -15.88
N PHE A 229 -1.24 -22.56 -15.11
CA PHE A 229 -0.35 -23.60 -15.61
C PHE A 229 -1.04 -24.43 -16.70
N GLY A 230 -2.29 -24.86 -16.49
CA GLY A 230 -3.07 -25.65 -17.45
C GLY A 230 -3.28 -24.93 -18.78
N ARG A 231 -3.69 -23.65 -18.75
CA ARG A 231 -3.87 -22.84 -19.99
C ARG A 231 -2.59 -22.66 -20.79
N SER A 232 -1.44 -22.79 -20.15
CA SER A 232 -0.13 -22.70 -20.81
C SER A 232 0.45 -24.06 -21.23
N GLY A 233 -0.36 -25.14 -21.16
CA GLY A 233 0.05 -26.49 -21.49
C GLY A 233 1.05 -27.10 -20.51
N ARG A 234 1.02 -26.66 -19.24
CA ARG A 234 1.85 -27.17 -18.14
C ARG A 234 0.96 -27.67 -17.03
N THR A 235 1.49 -28.47 -16.13
CA THR A 235 0.79 -28.86 -14.91
C THR A 235 1.62 -28.52 -13.69
N ILE A 236 0.96 -28.10 -12.62
CA ILE A 236 1.57 -27.94 -11.30
C ILE A 236 1.09 -29.13 -10.44
N THR A 237 2.01 -29.95 -10.00
CA THR A 237 1.68 -31.19 -9.25
C THR A 237 2.28 -31.14 -7.85
N THR A 238 3.35 -31.86 -7.62
CA THR A 238 4.03 -31.92 -6.31
C THR A 238 4.69 -30.62 -5.88
N ALA A 239 4.85 -29.66 -6.82
CA ALA A 239 5.35 -28.31 -6.51
C ALA A 239 4.30 -27.38 -5.90
N LEU A 240 3.00 -27.68 -6.01
CA LEU A 240 1.92 -26.79 -5.55
C LEU A 240 1.92 -26.62 -4.02
N GLU A 241 1.86 -27.73 -3.31
CA GLU A 241 1.78 -27.71 -1.83
C GLU A 241 2.96 -26.98 -1.16
N PRO A 242 4.23 -27.27 -1.52
CA PRO A 242 5.36 -26.55 -0.94
C PRO A 242 5.38 -25.04 -1.34
N LEU A 243 4.87 -24.68 -2.52
CA LEU A 243 4.71 -23.27 -2.90
C LEU A 243 3.69 -22.56 -2.01
N LEU A 244 2.51 -23.14 -1.81
CA LEU A 244 1.46 -22.60 -0.93
C LEU A 244 1.96 -22.49 0.52
N ALA A 245 2.62 -23.51 1.01
CA ALA A 245 3.16 -23.56 2.37
C ALA A 245 4.23 -22.47 2.60
N LEU A 246 5.14 -22.27 1.62
CA LEU A 246 6.17 -21.24 1.73
C LEU A 246 5.58 -19.82 1.66
N THR A 247 4.69 -19.58 0.71
CA THR A 247 4.16 -18.21 0.47
C THR A 247 3.13 -17.77 1.49
N ALA A 248 2.43 -18.71 2.11
CA ALA A 248 1.39 -18.48 3.10
C ALA A 248 0.39 -17.38 2.66
N GLY A 249 0.02 -17.36 1.37
CA GLY A 249 -0.90 -16.40 0.78
C GLY A 249 -0.31 -14.99 0.55
N HIS A 250 1.02 -14.81 0.66
CA HIS A 250 1.63 -13.50 0.36
C HIS A 250 1.56 -13.21 -1.15
N PRO A 251 0.78 -12.22 -1.63
CA PRO A 251 0.44 -12.08 -3.05
C PRO A 251 1.66 -12.00 -3.97
N GLN A 252 2.56 -11.05 -3.72
CA GLN A 252 3.72 -10.84 -4.59
C GLN A 252 4.72 -12.01 -4.57
N ARG A 253 4.93 -12.65 -3.40
CA ARG A 253 5.85 -13.79 -3.28
C ARG A 253 5.27 -15.04 -3.94
N THR A 254 3.95 -15.21 -3.90
CA THR A 254 3.25 -16.26 -4.66
C THR A 254 3.47 -16.08 -6.17
N MET A 255 3.23 -14.87 -6.68
CA MET A 255 3.42 -14.59 -8.11
C MET A 255 4.87 -14.71 -8.55
N LEU A 256 5.84 -14.25 -7.73
CA LEU A 256 7.27 -14.41 -8.01
C LEU A 256 7.67 -15.89 -8.13
N LEU A 257 7.30 -16.70 -7.14
CA LEU A 257 7.64 -18.13 -7.14
C LEU A 257 6.92 -18.89 -8.25
N ALA A 258 5.65 -18.57 -8.51
CA ALA A 258 4.90 -19.13 -9.65
C ALA A 258 5.52 -18.76 -10.99
N HIS A 259 5.99 -17.50 -11.14
CA HIS A 259 6.69 -17.04 -12.34
C HIS A 259 7.94 -17.85 -12.62
N VAL A 260 8.81 -17.98 -11.61
CA VAL A 260 10.07 -18.72 -11.75
C VAL A 260 9.82 -20.22 -11.97
N LEU A 261 8.86 -20.79 -11.26
CA LEU A 261 8.47 -22.19 -11.42
C LEU A 261 7.96 -22.48 -12.83
N TRP A 262 7.12 -21.58 -13.37
CA TRP A 262 6.60 -21.68 -14.72
C TRP A 262 7.71 -21.61 -15.77
N ASP A 263 8.69 -20.71 -15.62
CA ASP A 263 9.85 -20.57 -16.52
C ASP A 263 10.72 -21.84 -16.52
N LEU A 264 10.85 -22.51 -15.38
CA LEU A 264 11.62 -23.75 -15.24
C LEU A 264 10.85 -25.01 -15.67
N THR A 265 9.53 -24.88 -15.93
CA THR A 265 8.68 -26.00 -16.37
C THR A 265 8.45 -25.91 -17.87
N PRO A 266 9.01 -26.80 -18.71
CA PRO A 266 8.77 -26.78 -20.16
C PRO A 266 7.30 -26.98 -20.52
N PRO A 267 6.83 -26.50 -21.67
CA PRO A 267 5.50 -26.85 -22.20
C PRO A 267 5.32 -28.40 -22.31
N GLY A 268 4.16 -28.87 -21.88
CA GLY A 268 3.84 -30.32 -21.86
C GLY A 268 4.41 -31.05 -20.62
N ALA A 269 5.17 -30.37 -19.77
CA ALA A 269 5.74 -30.97 -18.56
C ALA A 269 4.96 -30.62 -17.30
N ALA A 270 5.26 -31.36 -16.22
CA ALA A 270 4.76 -31.11 -14.88
C ALA A 270 5.85 -30.44 -14.01
N ALA A 271 5.47 -29.45 -13.23
CA ALA A 271 6.32 -28.88 -12.17
C ALA A 271 6.41 -29.89 -11.02
N THR A 272 7.59 -30.46 -10.84
CA THR A 272 7.90 -31.47 -9.82
C THR A 272 8.53 -30.83 -8.59
N GLU A 273 8.79 -31.64 -7.56
CA GLU A 273 9.55 -31.20 -6.37
C GLU A 273 10.96 -30.72 -6.75
N GLU A 274 11.64 -31.37 -7.69
CA GLU A 274 12.97 -30.93 -8.15
C GLU A 274 12.89 -29.56 -8.84
N THR A 275 11.88 -29.35 -9.71
CA THR A 275 11.62 -28.05 -10.36
C THR A 275 11.33 -26.97 -9.30
N TRP A 276 10.59 -27.33 -8.25
CA TRP A 276 10.29 -26.45 -7.14
C TRP A 276 11.55 -26.00 -6.39
N GLN A 277 12.43 -26.92 -6.04
CA GLN A 277 13.68 -26.58 -5.35
C GLN A 277 14.53 -25.60 -6.19
N GLY A 278 14.64 -25.86 -7.49
CA GLY A 278 15.31 -24.93 -8.42
C GLY A 278 14.64 -23.56 -8.49
N ALA A 279 13.30 -23.52 -8.53
CA ALA A 279 12.54 -22.27 -8.56
C ALA A 279 12.72 -21.46 -7.28
N ARG A 280 12.65 -22.13 -6.13
CA ARG A 280 12.86 -21.53 -4.82
C ARG A 280 14.25 -20.89 -4.70
N GLU A 281 15.31 -21.62 -5.07
CA GLU A 281 16.68 -21.11 -4.98
C GLU A 281 16.89 -19.91 -5.94
N ARG A 282 16.38 -20.00 -7.17
CA ARG A 282 16.45 -18.91 -8.13
C ARG A 282 15.68 -17.66 -7.65
N ALA A 283 14.48 -17.84 -7.09
CA ALA A 283 13.71 -16.72 -6.52
C ALA A 283 14.44 -16.09 -5.33
N MET A 284 15.01 -16.90 -4.42
CA MET A 284 15.81 -16.41 -3.28
C MET A 284 17.03 -15.59 -3.75
N THR A 285 17.69 -16.02 -4.83
CA THR A 285 18.80 -15.27 -5.42
C THR A 285 18.34 -13.94 -6.00
N GLN A 286 17.19 -13.92 -6.72
CA GLN A 286 16.64 -12.70 -7.31
C GLN A 286 16.28 -11.62 -6.29
N VAL A 287 15.81 -12.02 -5.10
CA VAL A 287 15.42 -11.06 -4.06
C VAL A 287 16.48 -10.90 -2.96
N GLY A 288 17.61 -11.56 -3.06
CA GLY A 288 18.63 -11.63 -2.01
C GLY A 288 19.12 -10.26 -1.55
N ASP A 289 19.39 -9.35 -2.49
CA ASP A 289 19.85 -7.99 -2.17
C ASP A 289 18.76 -7.18 -1.46
N GLU A 290 17.50 -7.34 -1.86
CA GLU A 290 16.36 -6.71 -1.19
C GLU A 290 16.22 -7.21 0.26
N LEU A 291 16.25 -8.53 0.46
CA LEU A 291 16.15 -9.14 1.80
C LEU A 291 17.32 -8.69 2.68
N ARG A 292 18.52 -8.63 2.12
CA ARG A 292 19.71 -8.10 2.81
C ARG A 292 19.56 -6.63 3.18
N ALA A 293 19.01 -5.80 2.30
CA ALA A 293 18.76 -4.39 2.58
C ALA A 293 17.78 -4.20 3.73
N VAL A 294 16.65 -4.95 3.74
CA VAL A 294 15.71 -4.95 4.87
C VAL A 294 16.41 -5.34 6.16
N TRP A 295 17.16 -6.44 6.14
CA TRP A 295 17.87 -6.94 7.31
C TRP A 295 18.89 -5.94 7.86
N THR A 296 19.71 -5.35 7.00
CA THR A 296 20.76 -4.41 7.41
C THR A 296 20.23 -3.09 7.95
N ALA A 297 19.06 -2.67 7.50
CA ALA A 297 18.37 -1.48 8.00
C ALA A 297 17.78 -1.64 9.41
N LEU A 298 17.71 -2.87 9.93
CA LEU A 298 17.18 -3.15 11.27
C LEU A 298 18.27 -2.98 12.35
N PRO A 299 18.00 -2.27 13.46
CA PRO A 299 18.84 -2.29 14.65
C PRO A 299 18.99 -3.69 15.23
N THR A 300 20.08 -3.95 15.94
CA THR A 300 20.41 -5.27 16.50
C THR A 300 19.27 -5.88 17.35
N GLY A 301 18.57 -5.07 18.15
CA GLY A 301 17.44 -5.55 18.95
C GLY A 301 16.27 -6.03 18.10
N GLN A 302 15.99 -5.32 16.99
CA GLN A 302 14.94 -5.71 16.04
C GLN A 302 15.33 -6.94 15.23
N ARG A 303 16.60 -7.08 14.81
CA ARG A 303 17.10 -8.29 14.15
C ARG A 303 16.91 -9.54 15.04
N ARG A 304 17.26 -9.44 16.33
CA ARG A 304 17.06 -10.55 17.30
C ARG A 304 15.58 -10.92 17.44
N ALA A 305 14.70 -9.93 17.55
CA ALA A 305 13.26 -10.17 17.63
C ALA A 305 12.73 -10.81 16.34
N LEU A 306 13.15 -10.32 15.16
CA LEU A 306 12.77 -10.86 13.86
C LEU A 306 13.27 -12.30 13.67
N THR A 307 14.52 -12.61 14.08
CA THR A 307 15.04 -13.99 14.07
C THR A 307 14.17 -14.91 14.94
N ALA A 308 13.85 -14.50 16.16
CA ALA A 308 13.02 -15.30 17.06
C ALA A 308 11.61 -15.56 16.49
N VAL A 309 11.03 -14.57 15.78
CA VAL A 309 9.75 -14.75 15.06
C VAL A 309 9.94 -15.70 13.88
N ALA A 310 11.00 -15.55 13.09
CA ALA A 310 11.27 -16.42 11.94
C ALA A 310 11.44 -17.89 12.34
N GLU A 311 12.14 -18.14 13.43
CA GLU A 311 12.38 -19.48 13.96
C GLU A 311 11.17 -20.07 14.71
N ASN A 312 10.20 -19.23 15.08
CA ASN A 312 9.02 -19.60 15.88
C ASN A 312 9.37 -20.45 17.14
N ALA A 313 10.53 -20.18 17.73
CA ALA A 313 11.16 -21.07 18.70
C ALA A 313 10.58 -20.98 20.12
N LEU A 314 10.24 -19.77 20.60
CA LEU A 314 9.76 -19.54 21.97
C LEU A 314 8.80 -18.34 22.00
N PRO A 315 7.90 -18.24 23.01
CA PRO A 315 7.16 -17.01 23.24
C PRO A 315 8.13 -15.84 23.47
N LEU A 316 8.06 -14.82 22.63
CA LEU A 316 8.98 -13.67 22.64
C LEU A 316 9.16 -13.02 24.02
N TYR A 317 8.11 -13.06 24.84
CA TYR A 317 8.08 -12.44 26.17
C TYR A 317 8.51 -13.39 27.30
N ALA A 318 8.57 -14.72 27.08
CA ALA A 318 9.02 -15.68 28.07
C ALA A 318 10.54 -15.62 28.27
N ALA A 319 11.30 -15.42 27.21
CA ALA A 319 12.77 -15.26 27.26
C ALA A 319 13.21 -14.03 28.06
N GLY A 320 12.39 -12.96 28.10
CA GLY A 320 12.66 -11.74 28.87
C GLY A 320 12.48 -11.89 30.39
N ARG A 321 11.67 -12.84 30.84
CA ARG A 321 11.43 -13.11 32.28
C ARG A 321 12.55 -13.89 32.95
N GLN A 322 13.26 -14.74 32.21
CA GLN A 322 14.36 -15.54 32.75
C GLN A 322 15.68 -14.78 32.95
N GLN A 323 15.78 -13.54 32.40
CA GLN A 323 17.03 -12.76 32.42
C GLN A 323 16.97 -11.39 33.12
N GLY A 324 15.99 -11.17 34.01
CA GLY A 324 15.87 -9.94 34.80
C GLY A 324 15.13 -8.80 34.08
N GLY A 325 14.21 -8.17 34.79
CA GLY A 325 13.11 -7.29 34.35
C GLY A 325 13.36 -6.13 33.38
N SER A 326 14.60 -5.77 33.02
CA SER A 326 14.87 -4.67 32.08
C SER A 326 14.83 -5.11 30.59
N ARG A 327 15.01 -6.39 30.30
CA ARG A 327 15.05 -6.93 28.94
C ARG A 327 13.67 -7.13 28.32
N GLY A 328 12.62 -7.31 29.10
CA GLY A 328 11.24 -7.41 28.60
C GLY A 328 10.71 -6.13 27.95
N GLY A 329 11.19 -4.97 28.41
CA GLY A 329 10.87 -3.66 27.80
C GLY A 329 11.50 -3.50 26.40
N ALA A 330 12.77 -3.88 26.27
CA ALA A 330 13.50 -3.80 25.00
C ALA A 330 12.90 -4.71 23.93
N VAL A 331 12.46 -5.93 24.30
CA VAL A 331 11.78 -6.85 23.37
C VAL A 331 10.45 -6.26 22.91
N ARG A 332 9.63 -5.71 23.81
CA ARG A 332 8.36 -5.05 23.43
C ARG A 332 8.58 -3.89 22.47
N THR A 333 9.58 -3.05 22.74
CA THR A 333 9.92 -1.93 21.86
C THR A 333 10.36 -2.42 20.48
N ALA A 334 11.18 -3.47 20.41
CA ALA A 334 11.62 -4.04 19.15
C ALA A 334 10.46 -4.66 18.35
N VAL A 335 9.58 -5.41 19.01
CA VAL A 335 8.38 -6.01 18.39
C VAL A 335 7.46 -4.92 17.85
N ARG A 336 7.13 -3.91 18.66
CA ARG A 336 6.30 -2.79 18.21
C ARG A 336 6.90 -2.05 17.01
N ALA A 337 8.20 -1.81 17.02
CA ALA A 337 8.88 -1.17 15.90
C ALA A 337 8.86 -2.02 14.63
N LEU A 338 8.91 -3.36 14.73
CA LEU A 338 8.76 -4.27 13.60
C LEU A 338 7.31 -4.31 13.08
N GLU A 339 6.30 -4.27 13.97
CA GLU A 339 4.89 -4.13 13.58
C GLU A 339 4.63 -2.80 12.88
N ASP A 340 5.14 -1.70 13.44
CA ASP A 340 4.97 -0.36 12.86
C ASP A 340 5.62 -0.23 11.48
N ARG A 341 6.69 -1.00 11.23
CA ARG A 341 7.32 -1.12 9.90
C ARG A 341 6.57 -2.05 8.95
N GLY A 342 5.65 -2.87 9.45
CA GLY A 342 4.98 -3.90 8.68
C GLY A 342 5.86 -5.13 8.38
N GLU A 343 6.90 -5.37 9.16
CA GLU A 343 7.78 -6.56 8.99
C GLU A 343 7.19 -7.81 9.64
N ILE A 344 6.42 -7.62 10.72
CA ILE A 344 5.71 -8.69 11.42
C ILE A 344 4.24 -8.31 11.63
N VAL A 345 3.39 -9.33 11.71
CA VAL A 345 1.98 -9.20 12.07
C VAL A 345 1.62 -10.18 13.17
N PRO A 346 0.61 -9.86 14.01
CA PRO A 346 0.10 -10.82 15.00
C PRO A 346 -0.37 -12.12 14.33
N ASP A 347 -0.06 -13.24 14.96
CA ASP A 347 -0.50 -14.56 14.53
C ASP A 347 -0.77 -15.43 15.76
N GLY A 348 -2.04 -15.67 16.04
CA GLY A 348 -2.46 -16.45 17.21
C GLY A 348 -2.07 -17.92 17.14
N THR A 349 -1.66 -18.43 15.97
CA THR A 349 -1.21 -19.83 15.80
C THR A 349 0.29 -19.98 16.03
N ALA A 350 1.07 -18.91 15.91
CA ALA A 350 2.50 -18.92 16.12
C ALA A 350 2.85 -18.93 17.61
N ARG A 351 3.87 -19.69 17.99
CA ARG A 351 4.39 -19.75 19.38
C ARG A 351 4.87 -18.41 19.88
N THR A 352 5.43 -17.60 18.98
CA THR A 352 5.89 -16.24 19.26
C THR A 352 4.73 -15.23 19.37
N GLY A 353 3.53 -15.59 18.92
CA GLY A 353 2.39 -14.70 18.76
C GLY A 353 2.47 -13.81 17.51
N TYR A 354 3.48 -13.99 16.67
CA TYR A 354 3.74 -13.20 15.46
C TYR A 354 4.27 -14.06 14.34
N ARG A 355 4.04 -13.62 13.09
CA ARG A 355 4.70 -14.13 11.88
C ARG A 355 5.34 -13.00 11.09
N LEU A 356 6.36 -13.30 10.31
CA LEU A 356 6.90 -12.36 9.35
C LEU A 356 5.89 -12.13 8.20
N VAL A 357 5.82 -10.89 7.75
CA VAL A 357 5.01 -10.52 6.58
C VAL A 357 5.60 -11.12 5.32
N ASP A 358 6.91 -10.96 5.12
CA ASP A 358 7.61 -11.55 3.97
C ASP A 358 8.09 -12.97 4.27
N PRO A 359 7.48 -14.00 3.63
CA PRO A 359 7.85 -15.40 3.88
C PRO A 359 9.25 -15.77 3.34
N LEU A 360 9.74 -15.05 2.31
CA LEU A 360 11.09 -15.26 1.82
C LEU A 360 12.13 -14.68 2.77
N LEU A 361 11.85 -13.56 3.44
CA LEU A 361 12.70 -13.03 4.51
C LEU A 361 12.75 -14.02 5.69
N ALA A 362 11.61 -14.62 6.05
CA ALA A 362 11.57 -15.63 7.09
C ALA A 362 12.43 -16.85 6.73
N SER A 363 12.35 -17.35 5.49
CA SER A 363 13.18 -18.46 5.02
C SER A 363 14.66 -18.09 4.98
N TRP A 364 14.99 -16.91 4.47
CA TRP A 364 16.35 -16.39 4.35
C TRP A 364 17.05 -16.28 5.71
N VAL A 365 16.32 -15.82 6.74
CA VAL A 365 16.84 -15.74 8.12
C VAL A 365 17.05 -17.14 8.70
N ARG A 366 16.07 -18.05 8.55
CA ARG A 366 16.17 -19.44 9.05
C ARG A 366 17.31 -20.22 8.43
N GLU A 367 17.65 -19.96 7.18
CA GLU A 367 18.75 -20.60 6.46
C GLU A 367 20.13 -20.02 6.81
N GLY A 368 20.22 -19.08 7.74
CA GLY A 368 21.47 -18.47 8.17
C GLY A 368 22.10 -17.51 7.13
N ARG A 369 21.39 -17.19 6.02
CA ARG A 369 21.89 -16.29 4.97
C ARG A 369 22.05 -14.84 5.48
N ALA A 370 21.49 -14.53 6.64
CA ALA A 370 21.63 -13.25 7.34
C ALA A 370 23.04 -12.98 7.88
N GLY A 371 23.88 -14.00 8.00
CA GLY A 371 25.25 -13.91 8.54
C GLY A 371 26.35 -13.92 7.48
N THR A 372 25.99 -14.10 6.22
CA THR A 372 26.90 -14.02 5.06
C THR A 372 26.70 -12.71 4.32
#